data_922857c282bb321919fbe4cf5a48cff8
#
_entry.id   922857c282bb321919fbe4cf5a48cff8
#
_cell.length_a   1.000
_cell.length_b   1.000
_cell.length_c   1.000
_cell.angle_alpha   90.00
_cell.angle_beta   90.00
_cell.angle_gamma   90.00
#
_symmetry.space_group_name_H-M   'P 1'
#
loop_
_entity.id
_entity.type
_entity.pdbx_description
1 polymer ?
#
loop_
_entity_poly.entity_id
_entity_poly.type
_entity_poly.pdbx_seq_one_letter_code
_entity_poly.pdbx_strand_id
1 'polypeptide(L)'
;MFLNKIAPVLAASIAALMTSTAIHAEKLSIAATPVPHAELLEFVKPVLAKEGVELEIKVFTDYVQPNQQVADGHIDANFFQHKPYLDSFNKEHKTKLVSVGLVHVEPFGAYSQKLKNINDLKEGALVALPNDPSNGARALLLLQKNGLIKLKDPTNILATSRDIVENPKKLKFRELEAATLPRILPDVDLALINTNYALEAGLNPVKDALFIEGADSPYANLIATTEAKKDSPAIIKLVQALQSTQTRQFILDKYKGAIVTAF
;
A
#
# COMPACT_ATOMS: atom_id res chain seq x y z
N MET A 1 -53.50 -75.17 26.45
CA MET A 1 -52.53 -75.24 25.34
C MET A 1 -52.50 -73.90 24.64
N PHE A 2 -51.71 -73.00 25.11
CA PHE A 2 -51.64 -71.63 24.59
C PHE A 2 -50.25 -71.38 23.96
N LEU A 3 -50.26 -71.12 22.62
CA LEU A 3 -49.04 -70.73 21.88
C LEU A 3 -48.81 -69.21 22.01
N ASN A 4 -47.72 -68.86 22.65
CA ASN A 4 -47.24 -67.48 22.63
C ASN A 4 -46.50 -67.21 21.32
N LYS A 5 -46.97 -66.23 20.55
CA LYS A 5 -46.28 -65.69 19.40
C LYS A 5 -45.46 -64.52 19.85
N ILE A 6 -44.13 -64.65 19.77
CA ILE A 6 -43.15 -63.56 20.00
C ILE A 6 -42.91 -62.90 18.65
N ALA A 7 -43.26 -61.62 18.53
CA ALA A 7 -42.87 -60.76 17.36
C ALA A 7 -41.50 -60.12 17.56
N PRO A 8 -40.60 -60.10 16.57
CA PRO A 8 -39.33 -59.41 16.69
C PRO A 8 -39.54 -57.90 16.42
N VAL A 9 -39.10 -57.09 17.38
CA VAL A 9 -39.03 -55.64 17.23
C VAL A 9 -37.77 -55.34 16.40
N LEU A 10 -38.00 -54.85 15.19
CA LEU A 10 -36.92 -54.34 14.30
C LEU A 10 -36.49 -52.93 14.79
N ALA A 11 -35.36 -52.87 15.47
CA ALA A 11 -34.72 -51.58 15.83
C ALA A 11 -34.04 -51.00 14.60
N ALA A 12 -34.67 -50.03 13.95
CA ALA A 12 -34.08 -49.26 12.86
C ALA A 12 -33.08 -48.21 13.45
N SER A 13 -31.77 -48.51 13.40
CA SER A 13 -30.70 -47.56 13.75
C SER A 13 -30.57 -46.55 12.63
N ILE A 14 -31.05 -45.33 12.84
CA ILE A 14 -30.78 -44.18 11.97
C ILE A 14 -29.34 -43.68 12.26
N ALA A 15 -28.38 -44.10 11.45
CA ALA A 15 -27.06 -43.53 11.44
C ALA A 15 -27.13 -42.16 10.74
N ALA A 16 -27.17 -41.08 11.52
CA ALA A 16 -27.02 -39.72 10.99
C ALA A 16 -25.60 -39.58 10.45
N LEU A 17 -25.45 -39.67 9.13
CA LEU A 17 -24.21 -39.24 8.46
C LEU A 17 -24.06 -37.73 8.67
N MET A 18 -23.22 -37.32 9.64
CA MET A 18 -22.69 -35.97 9.69
C MET A 18 -21.70 -35.85 8.52
N THR A 19 -22.15 -35.40 7.38
CA THR A 19 -21.27 -34.94 6.31
C THR A 19 -20.59 -33.66 6.81
N SER A 20 -19.41 -33.82 7.38
CA SER A 20 -18.50 -32.69 7.60
C SER A 20 -18.13 -32.15 6.22
N THR A 21 -18.78 -31.07 5.78
CA THR A 21 -18.33 -30.30 4.65
C THR A 21 -17.00 -29.68 5.06
N ALA A 22 -15.91 -30.27 4.61
CA ALA A 22 -14.61 -29.61 4.68
C ALA A 22 -14.76 -28.26 3.99
N ILE A 23 -14.77 -27.17 4.75
CA ILE A 23 -14.71 -25.82 4.21
C ILE A 23 -13.35 -25.72 3.52
N HIS A 24 -13.36 -25.86 2.20
CA HIS A 24 -12.14 -25.68 1.42
C HIS A 24 -11.77 -24.20 1.53
N ALA A 25 -10.59 -23.90 2.09
CA ALA A 25 -10.15 -22.53 2.22
C ALA A 25 -10.02 -21.91 0.82
N GLU A 26 -10.62 -20.74 0.64
CA GLU A 26 -10.50 -19.96 -0.60
C GLU A 26 -9.08 -19.38 -0.68
N LYS A 27 -8.35 -19.69 -1.74
CA LYS A 27 -7.02 -19.13 -1.96
C LYS A 27 -7.13 -17.71 -2.48
N LEU A 28 -6.35 -16.80 -1.89
CA LEU A 28 -6.24 -15.41 -2.29
C LEU A 28 -4.77 -15.03 -2.39
N SER A 29 -4.30 -14.75 -3.59
CA SER A 29 -2.95 -14.26 -3.84
C SER A 29 -2.93 -12.73 -3.85
N ILE A 30 -1.92 -12.13 -3.19
CA ILE A 30 -1.79 -10.68 -3.12
C ILE A 30 -0.33 -10.23 -3.29
N ALA A 31 -0.12 -9.28 -4.21
CA ALA A 31 1.16 -8.62 -4.41
C ALA A 31 1.31 -7.43 -3.44
N ALA A 32 2.46 -7.29 -2.79
CA ALA A 32 2.73 -6.20 -1.85
C ALA A 32 4.20 -5.79 -1.86
N THR A 33 4.49 -4.54 -1.47
CA THR A 33 5.85 -4.15 -1.09
C THR A 33 6.18 -4.60 0.34
N PRO A 34 7.47 -4.73 0.72
CA PRO A 34 7.85 -5.35 2.00
C PRO A 34 7.23 -4.66 3.22
N VAL A 35 7.48 -3.35 3.37
CA VAL A 35 7.08 -2.52 4.53
C VAL A 35 6.27 -1.33 4.04
N PRO A 36 5.14 -0.99 4.65
CA PRO A 36 4.42 -1.71 5.72
C PRO A 36 3.48 -2.79 5.19
N HIS A 37 3.32 -2.92 3.88
CA HIS A 37 2.22 -3.63 3.23
C HIS A 37 2.24 -5.13 3.50
N ALA A 38 3.35 -5.84 3.20
CA ALA A 38 3.45 -7.28 3.49
C ALA A 38 3.39 -7.55 5.00
N GLU A 39 3.92 -6.66 5.84
CA GLU A 39 3.84 -6.81 7.30
C GLU A 39 2.40 -6.72 7.81
N LEU A 40 1.57 -5.82 7.26
CA LEU A 40 0.15 -5.72 7.58
C LEU A 40 -0.62 -6.96 7.10
N LEU A 41 -0.28 -7.49 5.92
CA LEU A 41 -0.87 -8.72 5.40
C LEU A 41 -0.51 -9.94 6.26
N GLU A 42 0.75 -10.08 6.67
CA GLU A 42 1.17 -11.16 7.58
C GLU A 42 0.48 -11.05 8.95
N PHE A 43 0.22 -9.83 9.44
CA PHE A 43 -0.53 -9.61 10.68
C PHE A 43 -1.97 -10.12 10.58
N VAL A 44 -2.68 -9.88 9.46
CA VAL A 44 -4.08 -10.30 9.30
C VAL A 44 -4.23 -11.74 8.79
N LYS A 45 -3.20 -12.35 8.24
CA LYS A 45 -3.22 -13.70 7.68
C LYS A 45 -3.79 -14.78 8.61
N PRO A 46 -3.44 -14.82 9.93
CA PRO A 46 -4.04 -15.80 10.84
C PRO A 46 -5.55 -15.59 11.08
N VAL A 47 -6.04 -14.36 10.99
CA VAL A 47 -7.46 -14.03 11.10
C VAL A 47 -8.19 -14.54 9.87
N LEU A 48 -7.66 -14.27 8.69
CA LEU A 48 -8.21 -14.73 7.41
C LEU A 48 -8.26 -16.26 7.32
N ALA A 49 -7.22 -16.94 7.80
CA ALA A 49 -7.21 -18.41 7.82
C ALA A 49 -8.36 -19.00 8.65
N LYS A 50 -8.70 -18.38 9.80
CA LYS A 50 -9.86 -18.79 10.63
C LYS A 50 -11.19 -18.54 9.93
N GLU A 51 -11.23 -17.59 9.01
CA GLU A 51 -12.41 -17.26 8.19
C GLU A 51 -12.48 -18.06 6.87
N GLY A 52 -11.56 -19.02 6.69
CA GLY A 52 -11.52 -19.88 5.51
C GLY A 52 -10.87 -19.23 4.29
N VAL A 53 -9.98 -18.24 4.47
CA VAL A 53 -9.18 -17.63 3.41
C VAL A 53 -7.68 -17.97 3.61
N GLU A 54 -7.10 -18.66 2.64
CA GLU A 54 -5.66 -18.95 2.58
C GLU A 54 -4.96 -17.82 1.81
N LEU A 55 -4.31 -16.88 2.55
CA LEU A 55 -3.63 -15.74 1.95
C LEU A 55 -2.21 -16.10 1.50
N GLU A 56 -1.92 -15.95 0.21
CA GLU A 56 -0.60 -16.09 -0.39
C GLU A 56 -0.02 -14.71 -0.71
N ILE A 57 1.01 -14.27 0.04
CA ILE A 57 1.63 -12.96 -0.11
C ILE A 57 2.83 -13.07 -1.04
N LYS A 58 2.86 -12.27 -2.11
CA LYS A 58 3.97 -12.17 -3.08
C LYS A 58 4.59 -10.78 -2.96
N VAL A 59 5.85 -10.74 -2.52
CA VAL A 59 6.56 -9.49 -2.27
C VAL A 59 7.29 -9.01 -3.52
N PHE A 60 7.11 -7.72 -3.84
CA PHE A 60 7.75 -7.01 -4.93
C PHE A 60 8.48 -5.77 -4.39
N THR A 61 9.57 -5.39 -5.05
CA THR A 61 10.41 -4.24 -4.64
C THR A 61 10.25 -3.02 -5.54
N ASP A 62 9.34 -3.09 -6.52
CA ASP A 62 8.99 -2.00 -7.45
C ASP A 62 7.48 -1.73 -7.46
N TYR A 63 7.07 -0.65 -8.14
CA TYR A 63 5.66 -0.25 -8.21
C TYR A 63 4.93 -0.68 -9.50
N VAL A 64 5.64 -1.22 -10.49
CA VAL A 64 5.06 -1.59 -11.79
C VAL A 64 4.50 -3.00 -11.75
N GLN A 65 5.34 -3.96 -11.30
CA GLN A 65 5.01 -5.37 -11.31
C GLN A 65 3.73 -5.73 -10.54
N PRO A 66 3.44 -5.20 -9.34
CA PRO A 66 2.22 -5.56 -8.60
C PRO A 66 0.94 -5.29 -9.39
N ASN A 67 0.85 -4.18 -10.11
CA ASN A 67 -0.31 -3.87 -10.94
C ASN A 67 -0.35 -4.73 -12.20
N GLN A 68 0.80 -4.95 -12.84
CA GLN A 68 0.87 -5.77 -14.05
C GLN A 68 0.44 -7.21 -13.78
N GLN A 69 0.91 -7.82 -12.67
CA GLN A 69 0.54 -9.19 -12.29
C GLN A 69 -0.96 -9.35 -12.02
N VAL A 70 -1.59 -8.33 -11.43
CA VAL A 70 -3.05 -8.34 -11.21
C VAL A 70 -3.81 -8.11 -12.51
N ALA A 71 -3.35 -7.20 -13.37
CA ALA A 71 -3.99 -6.92 -14.66
C ALA A 71 -3.95 -8.14 -15.59
N ASP A 72 -2.86 -8.91 -15.55
CA ASP A 72 -2.67 -10.15 -16.33
C ASP A 72 -3.40 -11.36 -15.72
N GLY A 73 -3.99 -11.21 -14.51
CA GLY A 73 -4.72 -12.28 -13.83
C GLY A 73 -3.84 -13.33 -13.15
N HIS A 74 -2.55 -13.10 -13.00
CA HIS A 74 -1.61 -14.00 -12.32
C HIS A 74 -1.70 -13.90 -10.79
N ILE A 75 -2.13 -12.76 -10.26
CA ILE A 75 -2.33 -12.46 -8.84
C ILE A 75 -3.72 -11.84 -8.69
N ASP A 76 -4.42 -12.13 -7.57
CA ASP A 76 -5.80 -11.71 -7.38
C ASP A 76 -5.95 -10.25 -7.02
N ALA A 77 -5.04 -9.71 -6.20
CA ALA A 77 -5.07 -8.33 -5.70
C ALA A 77 -3.67 -7.79 -5.46
N ASN A 78 -3.56 -6.48 -5.22
CA ASN A 78 -2.34 -5.88 -4.71
C ASN A 78 -2.60 -4.87 -3.60
N PHE A 79 -1.54 -4.64 -2.81
CA PHE A 79 -1.52 -3.68 -1.72
C PHE A 79 -0.13 -3.03 -1.66
N PHE A 80 0.01 -1.83 -2.26
CA PHE A 80 1.29 -1.11 -2.30
C PHE A 80 1.14 0.36 -2.73
N GLN A 81 -0.05 0.80 -3.16
CA GLN A 81 -0.28 2.02 -3.91
C GLN A 81 -1.43 2.85 -3.37
N HIS A 82 -1.45 4.12 -3.74
CA HIS A 82 -2.54 5.07 -3.53
C HIS A 82 -3.34 5.35 -4.81
N LYS A 83 -4.52 5.96 -4.67
CA LYS A 83 -5.45 6.19 -5.79
C LYS A 83 -4.83 6.96 -6.98
N PRO A 84 -4.09 8.07 -6.80
CA PRO A 84 -3.47 8.77 -7.92
C PRO A 84 -2.47 7.91 -8.71
N TYR A 85 -1.73 7.02 -8.05
CA TYR A 85 -0.83 6.08 -8.73
C TYR A 85 -1.63 5.05 -9.54
N LEU A 86 -2.67 4.44 -8.96
CA LEU A 86 -3.54 3.49 -9.64
C LEU A 86 -4.17 4.09 -10.90
N ASP A 87 -4.67 5.34 -10.81
CA ASP A 87 -5.29 6.03 -11.94
C ASP A 87 -4.28 6.32 -13.06
N SER A 88 -3.07 6.75 -12.69
CA SER A 88 -1.98 6.99 -13.63
C SER A 88 -1.57 5.70 -14.33
N PHE A 89 -1.38 4.62 -13.58
CA PHE A 89 -1.06 3.30 -14.11
C PHE A 89 -2.14 2.80 -15.08
N ASN A 90 -3.40 2.84 -14.67
CA ASN A 90 -4.52 2.42 -15.52
C ASN A 90 -4.57 3.19 -16.84
N LYS A 91 -4.31 4.48 -16.80
CA LYS A 91 -4.30 5.34 -18.00
C LYS A 91 -3.14 4.98 -18.93
N GLU A 92 -1.96 4.83 -18.38
CA GLU A 92 -0.73 4.56 -19.13
C GLU A 92 -0.73 3.16 -19.76
N HIS A 93 -1.08 2.14 -18.97
CA HIS A 93 -1.07 0.73 -19.37
C HIS A 93 -2.41 0.24 -19.95
N LYS A 94 -3.44 1.13 -20.03
CA LYS A 94 -4.79 0.78 -20.51
C LYS A 94 -5.43 -0.36 -19.73
N THR A 95 -5.13 -0.47 -18.44
CA THR A 95 -5.71 -1.42 -17.52
C THR A 95 -6.98 -0.86 -16.85
N LYS A 96 -7.72 -1.72 -16.12
CA LYS A 96 -8.98 -1.35 -15.44
C LYS A 96 -9.00 -1.91 -14.01
N LEU A 97 -7.90 -1.74 -13.29
CA LEU A 97 -7.85 -2.14 -11.89
C LEU A 97 -8.69 -1.17 -11.04
N VAL A 98 -9.36 -1.71 -10.03
CA VAL A 98 -10.26 -0.95 -9.16
C VAL A 98 -9.82 -1.02 -7.70
N SER A 99 -10.03 0.07 -6.98
CA SER A 99 -9.83 0.14 -5.53
C SER A 99 -11.02 -0.49 -4.81
N VAL A 100 -10.76 -1.33 -3.80
CA VAL A 100 -11.80 -2.00 -3.00
C VAL A 100 -11.75 -1.65 -1.52
N GLY A 101 -10.72 -0.96 -1.04
CA GLY A 101 -10.64 -0.49 0.35
C GLY A 101 -9.40 0.34 0.61
N LEU A 102 -9.55 1.41 1.39
CA LEU A 102 -8.44 2.22 1.87
C LEU A 102 -7.92 1.65 3.20
N VAL A 103 -6.60 1.68 3.44
CA VAL A 103 -6.01 1.09 4.64
C VAL A 103 -5.23 2.12 5.46
N HIS A 104 -4.25 2.82 4.88
CA HIS A 104 -3.40 3.76 5.60
C HIS A 104 -2.87 4.86 4.71
N VAL A 105 -2.40 5.94 5.32
CA VAL A 105 -1.63 7.01 4.67
C VAL A 105 -0.18 6.87 5.09
N GLU A 106 0.71 7.04 4.12
CA GLU A 106 2.15 7.14 4.29
C GLU A 106 2.57 8.59 4.03
N PRO A 107 2.83 9.41 5.07
CA PRO A 107 3.31 10.77 4.86
C PRO A 107 4.62 10.79 4.09
N PHE A 108 4.60 11.39 2.90
CA PHE A 108 5.77 11.49 2.02
C PHE A 108 6.82 12.43 2.62
N GLY A 109 8.09 12.07 2.58
CA GLY A 109 9.13 12.80 3.29
C GLY A 109 10.29 13.28 2.41
N ALA A 110 10.95 14.34 2.87
CA ALA A 110 12.18 14.88 2.30
C ALA A 110 13.35 14.58 3.24
N TYR A 111 14.38 13.93 2.72
CA TYR A 111 15.52 13.43 3.48
C TYR A 111 16.84 13.96 2.96
N SER A 112 17.81 14.07 3.85
CA SER A 112 19.20 14.45 3.50
C SER A 112 20.19 13.81 4.47
N GLN A 113 21.33 13.39 3.95
CA GLN A 113 22.49 13.03 4.76
C GLN A 113 23.45 14.21 4.98
N LYS A 114 23.29 15.30 4.22
CA LYS A 114 24.18 16.46 4.23
C LYS A 114 23.63 17.62 5.06
N LEU A 115 22.29 17.70 5.21
CA LEU A 115 21.61 18.81 5.85
C LEU A 115 20.95 18.37 7.15
N LYS A 116 20.99 19.22 8.16
CA LYS A 116 20.22 19.07 9.40
C LYS A 116 18.98 19.96 9.43
N ASN A 117 18.99 21.02 8.61
CA ASN A 117 17.88 21.96 8.49
C ASN A 117 17.68 22.31 7.02
N ILE A 118 16.45 22.39 6.57
CA ILE A 118 16.12 22.71 5.16
C ILE A 118 16.59 24.15 4.78
N ASN A 119 16.67 25.06 5.76
CA ASN A 119 17.18 26.41 5.52
C ASN A 119 18.64 26.45 5.07
N ASP A 120 19.43 25.41 5.36
CA ASP A 120 20.82 25.26 4.95
C ASP A 120 20.97 24.82 3.49
N LEU A 121 19.85 24.52 2.80
CA LEU A 121 19.85 24.12 1.39
C LEU A 121 20.39 25.25 0.52
N LYS A 122 21.50 24.98 -0.19
CA LYS A 122 22.21 25.95 -0.99
C LYS A 122 21.58 26.19 -2.36
N GLU A 123 21.92 27.33 -2.97
CA GLU A 123 21.62 27.59 -4.38
C GLU A 123 22.30 26.51 -5.26
N GLY A 124 21.56 26.02 -6.28
CA GLY A 124 22.04 24.99 -7.20
C GLY A 124 22.05 23.58 -6.63
N ALA A 125 21.50 23.37 -5.42
CA ALA A 125 21.43 22.05 -4.78
C ALA A 125 20.71 21.02 -5.66
N LEU A 126 21.19 19.77 -5.61
CA LEU A 126 20.63 18.64 -6.34
C LEU A 126 19.54 17.96 -5.52
N VAL A 127 18.32 17.94 -6.06
CA VAL A 127 17.13 17.33 -5.45
C VAL A 127 16.71 16.12 -6.27
N ALA A 128 16.68 14.95 -5.63
CA ALA A 128 16.16 13.74 -6.25
C ALA A 128 14.68 13.51 -5.90
N LEU A 129 13.90 13.03 -6.86
CA LEU A 129 12.48 12.75 -6.69
C LEU A 129 12.05 11.56 -7.56
N PRO A 130 10.88 10.93 -7.26
CA PRO A 130 10.36 9.82 -8.07
C PRO A 130 10.09 10.25 -9.52
N ASN A 131 10.29 9.34 -10.46
CA ASN A 131 10.08 9.58 -11.90
C ASN A 131 8.68 9.17 -12.39
N ASP A 132 7.87 8.50 -11.55
CA ASP A 132 6.48 8.22 -11.92
C ASP A 132 5.62 9.49 -11.81
N PRO A 133 4.59 9.65 -12.69
CA PRO A 133 3.84 10.90 -12.78
C PRO A 133 3.19 11.34 -11.47
N SER A 134 2.66 10.39 -10.67
CA SER A 134 1.91 10.74 -9.46
C SER A 134 2.82 11.08 -8.28
N ASN A 135 3.88 10.29 -8.03
CA ASN A 135 4.83 10.59 -6.94
C ASN A 135 5.79 11.72 -7.29
N GLY A 136 6.17 11.89 -8.57
CA GLY A 136 6.91 13.05 -9.04
C GLY A 136 6.15 14.35 -8.78
N ALA A 137 4.87 14.42 -9.15
CA ALA A 137 4.02 15.57 -8.85
C ALA A 137 3.84 15.79 -7.35
N ARG A 138 3.62 14.72 -6.57
CA ARG A 138 3.53 14.76 -5.11
C ARG A 138 4.78 15.36 -4.47
N ALA A 139 5.97 14.99 -4.96
CA ALA A 139 7.24 15.56 -4.51
C ALA A 139 7.32 17.06 -4.79
N LEU A 140 6.94 17.49 -6.00
CA LEU A 140 6.93 18.92 -6.36
C LEU A 140 5.92 19.72 -5.53
N LEU A 141 4.73 19.17 -5.28
CA LEU A 141 3.73 19.79 -4.40
C LEU A 141 4.25 19.94 -2.96
N LEU A 142 4.97 18.93 -2.46
CA LEU A 142 5.58 18.99 -1.12
C LEU A 142 6.70 20.05 -1.04
N LEU A 143 7.53 20.16 -2.09
CA LEU A 143 8.55 21.23 -2.20
C LEU A 143 7.89 22.61 -2.24
N GLN A 144 6.80 22.79 -3.00
CA GLN A 144 6.04 24.03 -3.05
C GLN A 144 5.45 24.39 -1.69
N LYS A 145 4.82 23.42 -1.00
CA LYS A 145 4.25 23.63 0.35
C LYS A 145 5.30 24.15 1.35
N ASN A 146 6.57 23.78 1.15
CA ASN A 146 7.70 24.21 1.98
C ASN A 146 8.43 25.46 1.42
N GLY A 147 7.85 26.14 0.41
CA GLY A 147 8.37 27.40 -0.11
C GLY A 147 9.65 27.29 -0.93
N LEU A 148 10.04 26.09 -1.35
CA LEU A 148 11.27 25.86 -2.10
C LEU A 148 11.12 26.12 -3.60
N ILE A 149 9.93 25.93 -4.14
CA ILE A 149 9.54 26.20 -5.53
C ILE A 149 8.11 26.73 -5.58
N LYS A 150 7.68 27.22 -6.77
CA LYS A 150 6.30 27.52 -7.06
C LYS A 150 5.90 26.87 -8.37
N LEU A 151 4.77 26.17 -8.39
CA LEU A 151 4.18 25.55 -9.56
C LEU A 151 3.18 26.49 -10.22
N LYS A 152 3.01 26.36 -11.52
CA LYS A 152 2.02 27.10 -12.31
C LYS A 152 0.60 26.86 -11.79
N ASP A 153 0.27 25.62 -11.46
CA ASP A 153 -0.97 25.22 -10.80
C ASP A 153 -0.59 24.50 -9.49
N PRO A 154 -0.86 25.11 -8.31
CA PRO A 154 -0.49 24.58 -7.01
C PRO A 154 -1.30 23.33 -6.59
N THR A 155 -2.31 22.95 -7.38
CA THR A 155 -3.20 21.81 -7.09
C THR A 155 -3.05 20.66 -8.09
N ASN A 156 -2.20 20.82 -9.10
CA ASN A 156 -2.02 19.80 -10.14
C ASN A 156 -1.27 18.56 -9.60
N ILE A 157 -2.00 17.47 -9.36
CA ILE A 157 -1.46 16.19 -8.89
C ILE A 157 -0.68 15.40 -9.97
N LEU A 158 -0.51 15.97 -11.16
CA LEU A 158 0.29 15.45 -12.27
C LEU A 158 1.30 16.51 -12.75
N ALA A 159 1.66 17.49 -11.91
CA ALA A 159 2.67 18.48 -12.22
C ALA A 159 4.03 17.84 -12.50
N THR A 160 4.78 18.45 -13.41
CA THR A 160 6.14 18.04 -13.78
C THR A 160 7.14 19.15 -13.44
N SER A 161 8.43 18.86 -13.51
CA SER A 161 9.49 19.88 -13.34
C SER A 161 9.36 21.05 -14.32
N ARG A 162 8.66 20.88 -15.46
CA ARG A 162 8.39 21.94 -16.45
C ARG A 162 7.32 22.94 -15.97
N ASP A 163 6.54 22.56 -14.96
CA ASP A 163 5.47 23.42 -14.40
C ASP A 163 6.00 24.33 -13.27
N ILE A 164 7.30 24.28 -12.98
CA ILE A 164 7.94 25.16 -12.00
C ILE A 164 8.07 26.56 -12.61
N VAL A 165 7.40 27.55 -12.01
CA VAL A 165 7.44 28.96 -12.43
C VAL A 165 8.37 29.82 -11.59
N GLU A 166 8.64 29.41 -10.32
CA GLU A 166 9.63 30.05 -9.47
C GLU A 166 10.53 28.98 -8.82
N ASN A 167 11.83 29.21 -8.89
CA ASN A 167 12.86 28.35 -8.28
C ASN A 167 13.99 29.26 -7.74
N PRO A 168 13.73 29.92 -6.59
CA PRO A 168 14.63 30.96 -6.08
C PRO A 168 16.04 30.45 -5.73
N LYS A 169 16.13 29.18 -5.34
CA LYS A 169 17.42 28.53 -5.02
C LYS A 169 18.05 27.83 -6.24
N LYS A 170 17.48 27.98 -7.44
CA LYS A 170 17.94 27.31 -8.67
C LYS A 170 18.21 25.83 -8.50
N LEU A 171 17.33 25.14 -7.77
CA LEU A 171 17.42 23.71 -7.50
C LEU A 171 17.49 22.93 -8.81
N LYS A 172 18.32 21.92 -8.84
CA LYS A 172 18.45 20.96 -9.94
C LYS A 172 17.71 19.70 -9.59
N PHE A 173 16.91 19.19 -10.51
CA PHE A 173 16.10 18.00 -10.26
C PHE A 173 16.66 16.77 -10.96
N ARG A 174 16.66 15.64 -10.25
CA ARG A 174 17.02 14.33 -10.75
C ARG A 174 15.86 13.36 -10.49
N GLU A 175 15.15 13.00 -11.56
CA GLU A 175 14.02 12.07 -11.49
C GLU A 175 14.53 10.64 -11.62
N LEU A 176 14.19 9.78 -10.65
CA LEU A 176 14.67 8.40 -10.55
C LEU A 176 13.54 7.48 -10.11
N GLU A 177 13.68 6.20 -10.40
CA GLU A 177 12.80 5.17 -9.85
C GLU A 177 12.75 5.25 -8.32
N ALA A 178 11.53 5.27 -7.75
CA ALA A 178 11.31 5.51 -6.31
C ALA A 178 12.11 4.55 -5.41
N ALA A 179 12.23 3.28 -5.80
CA ALA A 179 13.00 2.26 -5.08
C ALA A 179 14.50 2.58 -4.95
N THR A 180 15.04 3.43 -5.83
CA THR A 180 16.47 3.77 -5.82
C THR A 180 16.81 4.95 -4.92
N LEU A 181 15.82 5.80 -4.59
CA LEU A 181 16.02 7.07 -3.89
C LEU A 181 16.73 6.96 -2.54
N PRO A 182 16.44 5.98 -1.67
CA PRO A 182 17.16 5.86 -0.40
C PRO A 182 18.67 5.64 -0.59
N ARG A 183 19.06 4.90 -1.64
CA ARG A 183 20.47 4.53 -1.89
C ARG A 183 21.30 5.68 -2.40
N ILE A 184 20.68 6.68 -3.04
CA ILE A 184 21.39 7.82 -3.62
C ILE A 184 21.47 9.03 -2.67
N LEU A 185 20.98 8.92 -1.44
CA LEU A 185 21.04 10.01 -0.44
C LEU A 185 22.44 10.60 -0.25
N PRO A 186 23.55 9.82 -0.24
CA PRO A 186 24.89 10.40 -0.14
C PRO A 186 25.28 11.31 -1.32
N ASP A 187 24.73 11.05 -2.50
CA ASP A 187 25.10 11.71 -3.75
C ASP A 187 24.33 13.01 -4.03
N VAL A 188 23.20 13.21 -3.35
CA VAL A 188 22.31 14.36 -3.55
C VAL A 188 22.26 15.25 -2.31
N ASP A 189 21.72 16.46 -2.44
CA ASP A 189 21.55 17.36 -1.31
C ASP A 189 20.21 17.13 -0.60
N LEU A 190 19.19 16.73 -1.34
CA LEU A 190 17.86 16.39 -0.84
C LEU A 190 17.26 15.27 -1.68
N ALA A 191 16.52 14.34 -1.06
CA ALA A 191 15.72 13.36 -1.76
C ALA A 191 14.29 13.30 -1.20
N LEU A 192 13.30 13.29 -2.08
CA LEU A 192 11.88 13.11 -1.77
C LEU A 192 11.58 11.61 -1.88
N ILE A 193 11.32 10.94 -0.76
CA ILE A 193 11.25 9.47 -0.69
C ILE A 193 9.90 9.02 -0.16
N ASN A 194 9.28 8.06 -0.84
CA ASN A 194 8.08 7.37 -0.37
C ASN A 194 8.37 6.64 0.94
N THR A 195 7.44 6.72 1.87
CA THR A 195 7.66 6.24 3.24
C THR A 195 7.92 4.74 3.33
N ASN A 196 7.29 3.92 2.49
CA ASN A 196 7.60 2.49 2.45
C ASN A 196 9.09 2.22 2.14
N TYR A 197 9.67 2.90 1.16
CA TYR A 197 11.11 2.78 0.85
C TYR A 197 12.01 3.42 1.90
N ALA A 198 11.55 4.52 2.53
CA ALA A 198 12.27 5.11 3.65
C ALA A 198 12.35 4.13 4.84
N LEU A 199 11.23 3.52 5.22
CA LEU A 199 11.17 2.52 6.30
C LEU A 199 12.01 1.28 6.00
N GLU A 200 11.97 0.77 4.77
CA GLU A 200 12.78 -0.36 4.32
C GLU A 200 14.30 -0.06 4.41
N ALA A 201 14.67 1.19 4.14
CA ALA A 201 16.05 1.68 4.30
C ALA A 201 16.44 2.06 5.74
N GLY A 202 15.56 1.84 6.73
CA GLY A 202 15.79 2.18 8.13
C GLY A 202 15.61 3.64 8.48
N LEU A 203 15.04 4.46 7.57
CA LEU A 203 14.72 5.87 7.82
C LEU A 203 13.31 5.99 8.43
N ASN A 204 13.20 6.75 9.51
CA ASN A 204 11.91 7.03 10.12
C ASN A 204 11.39 8.40 9.65
N PRO A 205 10.25 8.50 8.96
CA PRO A 205 9.77 9.77 8.40
C PRO A 205 9.51 10.85 9.46
N VAL A 206 9.13 10.46 10.69
CA VAL A 206 8.86 11.41 11.78
C VAL A 206 10.15 11.96 12.40
N LYS A 207 11.26 11.19 12.37
CA LYS A 207 12.51 11.53 13.05
C LYS A 207 13.58 12.03 12.10
N ASP A 208 13.67 11.43 10.89
CA ASP A 208 14.81 11.59 10.00
C ASP A 208 14.51 12.50 8.80
N ALA A 209 13.22 12.75 8.50
CA ALA A 209 12.87 13.69 7.44
C ALA A 209 13.05 15.14 7.89
N LEU A 210 13.55 15.99 6.99
CA LEU A 210 13.61 17.44 7.20
C LEU A 210 12.22 18.07 7.20
N PHE A 211 11.30 17.52 6.41
CA PHE A 211 9.87 17.83 6.41
C PHE A 211 9.07 16.68 5.79
N ILE A 212 7.80 16.56 6.16
CA ILE A 212 6.87 15.53 5.69
C ILE A 212 5.52 16.14 5.31
N GLU A 213 4.71 15.37 4.57
CA GLU A 213 3.30 15.69 4.35
C GLU A 213 2.49 15.65 5.64
N GLY A 214 1.35 16.35 5.63
CA GLY A 214 0.33 16.21 6.67
C GLY A 214 -0.42 14.88 6.56
N ALA A 215 -1.12 14.52 7.65
CA ALA A 215 -1.92 13.29 7.73
C ALA A 215 -3.20 13.33 6.85
N ASP A 216 -3.68 14.51 6.48
CA ASP A 216 -4.83 14.77 5.61
C ASP A 216 -4.50 14.67 4.10
N SER A 217 -3.64 13.73 3.77
CA SER A 217 -3.14 13.50 2.42
C SER A 217 -4.15 12.71 1.57
N PRO A 218 -4.36 13.06 0.28
CA PRO A 218 -5.22 12.29 -0.64
C PRO A 218 -4.59 10.97 -1.10
N TYR A 219 -3.40 10.64 -0.60
CA TYR A 219 -2.59 9.50 -1.02
C TYR A 219 -2.75 8.30 -0.07
N ALA A 220 -3.99 8.01 0.36
CA ALA A 220 -4.27 6.80 1.14
C ALA A 220 -3.96 5.54 0.32
N ASN A 221 -3.22 4.63 0.90
CA ASN A 221 -2.90 3.32 0.33
C ASN A 221 -4.12 2.40 0.38
N LEU A 222 -4.28 1.60 -0.68
CA LEU A 222 -5.49 0.86 -0.97
C LEU A 222 -5.20 -0.58 -1.43
N ILE A 223 -6.21 -1.42 -1.31
CA ILE A 223 -6.26 -2.71 -1.99
C ILE A 223 -6.82 -2.49 -3.38
N ALA A 224 -6.13 -2.98 -4.42
CA ALA A 224 -6.62 -2.98 -5.79
C ALA A 224 -6.75 -4.40 -6.33
N THR A 225 -7.76 -4.59 -7.18
CA THR A 225 -8.04 -5.85 -7.87
C THR A 225 -8.69 -5.58 -9.23
N THR A 226 -9.07 -6.62 -9.96
CA THR A 226 -9.85 -6.49 -11.19
C THR A 226 -11.33 -6.25 -10.89
N GLU A 227 -12.07 -5.65 -11.82
CA GLU A 227 -13.52 -5.46 -11.71
C GLU A 227 -14.27 -6.79 -11.45
N ALA A 228 -13.78 -7.88 -12.04
CA ALA A 228 -14.39 -9.21 -11.88
C ALA A 228 -14.26 -9.82 -10.47
N LYS A 229 -13.24 -9.41 -9.72
CA LYS A 229 -12.92 -9.96 -8.39
C LYS A 229 -13.28 -9.05 -7.22
N LYS A 230 -13.69 -7.81 -7.48
CA LYS A 230 -13.90 -6.78 -6.44
C LYS A 230 -14.89 -7.19 -5.35
N ASP A 231 -15.90 -7.98 -5.70
CA ASP A 231 -16.97 -8.43 -4.82
C ASP A 231 -16.77 -9.88 -4.32
N SER A 232 -15.59 -10.48 -4.53
CA SER A 232 -15.34 -11.84 -4.05
C SER A 232 -15.29 -11.89 -2.52
N PRO A 233 -15.81 -12.96 -1.89
CA PRO A 233 -15.83 -13.09 -0.44
C PRO A 233 -14.44 -12.96 0.20
N ALA A 234 -13.41 -13.51 -0.43
CA ALA A 234 -12.03 -13.42 0.08
C ALA A 234 -11.49 -11.97 0.05
N ILE A 235 -11.77 -11.19 -1.00
CA ILE A 235 -11.40 -9.76 -1.06
C ILE A 235 -12.14 -8.95 0.01
N ILE A 236 -13.43 -9.18 0.19
CA ILE A 236 -14.21 -8.50 1.22
C ILE A 236 -13.64 -8.77 2.62
N LYS A 237 -13.36 -10.05 2.94
CA LYS A 237 -12.75 -10.44 4.22
C LYS A 237 -11.38 -9.80 4.42
N LEU A 238 -10.54 -9.77 3.38
CA LEU A 238 -9.24 -9.11 3.42
C LEU A 238 -9.35 -7.63 3.79
N VAL A 239 -10.23 -6.89 3.13
CA VAL A 239 -10.48 -5.47 3.41
C VAL A 239 -10.97 -5.29 4.84
N GLN A 240 -11.94 -6.09 5.29
CA GLN A 240 -12.47 -6.04 6.67
C GLN A 240 -11.38 -6.32 7.72
N ALA A 241 -10.54 -7.33 7.49
CA ALA A 241 -9.43 -7.63 8.39
C ALA A 241 -8.41 -6.48 8.47
N LEU A 242 -8.05 -5.89 7.33
CA LEU A 242 -7.13 -4.75 7.27
C LEU A 242 -7.73 -3.45 7.86
N GLN A 243 -9.05 -3.30 7.86
CA GLN A 243 -9.75 -2.16 8.47
C GLN A 243 -10.24 -2.45 9.90
N SER A 244 -9.77 -3.52 10.52
CA SER A 244 -10.17 -3.88 11.88
C SER A 244 -9.54 -3.00 12.96
N THR A 245 -10.16 -2.96 14.14
CA THR A 245 -9.59 -2.29 15.32
C THR A 245 -8.23 -2.87 15.70
N GLN A 246 -8.03 -4.19 15.52
CA GLN A 246 -6.76 -4.86 15.80
C GLN A 246 -5.66 -4.37 14.86
N THR A 247 -5.97 -4.21 13.57
CA THR A 247 -5.02 -3.67 12.60
C THR A 247 -4.70 -2.21 12.90
N ARG A 248 -5.69 -1.41 13.29
CA ARG A 248 -5.46 -0.03 13.75
C ARG A 248 -4.48 0.01 14.91
N GLN A 249 -4.68 -0.82 15.93
CA GLN A 249 -3.78 -0.88 17.08
C GLN A 249 -2.38 -1.33 16.69
N PHE A 250 -2.26 -2.34 15.84
CA PHE A 250 -0.96 -2.80 15.31
C PHE A 250 -0.20 -1.67 14.59
N ILE A 251 -0.89 -0.88 13.75
CA ILE A 251 -0.29 0.27 13.06
C ILE A 251 0.23 1.29 14.06
N LEU A 252 -0.57 1.66 15.06
CA LEU A 252 -0.19 2.64 16.09
C LEU A 252 1.03 2.19 16.88
N ASP A 253 1.05 0.94 17.33
CA ASP A 253 2.11 0.39 18.17
C ASP A 253 3.43 0.20 17.41
N LYS A 254 3.34 -0.31 16.19
CA LYS A 254 4.51 -0.66 15.39
C LYS A 254 5.15 0.56 14.72
N TYR A 255 4.35 1.40 14.06
CA TYR A 255 4.86 2.48 13.22
C TYR A 255 4.90 3.84 13.92
N LYS A 256 4.24 4.00 15.07
CA LYS A 256 4.36 5.17 15.99
C LYS A 256 4.27 6.52 15.25
N GLY A 257 3.32 6.63 14.32
CA GLY A 257 3.07 7.84 13.54
C GLY A 257 3.80 7.91 12.20
N ALA A 258 4.70 6.97 11.87
CA ALA A 258 5.32 6.91 10.55
C ALA A 258 4.30 6.59 9.44
N ILE A 259 3.24 5.88 9.79
CA ILE A 259 2.03 5.72 8.97
C ILE A 259 0.78 5.92 9.82
N VAL A 260 -0.34 6.30 9.21
CA VAL A 260 -1.62 6.56 9.88
C VAL A 260 -2.75 5.81 9.19
N THR A 261 -3.73 5.32 9.97
CA THR A 261 -4.90 4.62 9.40
C THR A 261 -5.77 5.58 8.57
N ALA A 262 -6.38 5.05 7.50
CA ALA A 262 -7.28 5.77 6.60
C ALA A 262 -8.74 5.27 6.67
N PHE A 263 -9.14 4.59 7.80
CA PHE A 263 -10.46 4.03 8.04
C PHE A 263 -10.94 4.28 9.46
#